data_61bcdf8809e4e29adb700580eac4747b
#
_entry.id   61bcdf8809e4e29adb700580eac4747b
#
_cell.length_a   1.000
_cell.length_b   1.000
_cell.length_c   1.000
_cell.angle_alpha   90.00
_cell.angle_beta   90.00
_cell.angle_gamma   90.00
#
_symmetry.space_group_name_H-M   'P 1'
#
loop_
_entity.id
_entity.type
_entity.pdbx_description
1 polymer ?
#
loop_
_entity_poly.entity_id
_entity_poly.type
_entity_poly.pdbx_seq_one_letter_code
_entity_poly.pdbx_strand_id
1 'polypeptide(L)'
;FSGYESRPAFPTLNSLIETMASVGQEYGCGRALWEYDRDELGSYGTPMAPMLLPYWTDGCIGSMEGLYFESSATVPFHFLMQSELSANPSRPMRGLTYRGLDLNNGTRHLQMSGERYYMAFSEQAVGKARRFPDRLELIARSDPWSIYRVIDADLIEGLSHEPNVSEEGITGGRSWTDPSTEWFNDPTRWDVLIASDGPSHWNRVDVLNQMSTVRARFAPSLERPLAAVSVTEIVDEGERISFSVDRVGIPVVVKTSYFPNWSAKGALGPYQATPNWMIVVPTEHEVVLEYGATWVEYLGWLITVIGVGSLLVGARRKGRKVHA
;
A
#
# COMPACT_ATOMS: atom_id res chain seq x y z
N PHE A 1 -2.44 -31.22 11.95
CA PHE A 1 -2.68 -29.96 11.23
C PHE A 1 -3.10 -30.33 9.82
N SER A 2 -4.33 -30.07 9.44
CA SER A 2 -4.78 -30.18 8.05
C SER A 2 -4.54 -28.81 7.40
N GLY A 3 -3.66 -28.78 6.39
CA GLY A 3 -3.39 -27.57 5.61
C GLY A 3 -4.58 -27.12 4.75
N TYR A 4 -4.38 -26.13 3.91
CA TYR A 4 -5.41 -25.67 2.97
C TYR A 4 -5.86 -26.77 2.02
N GLU A 5 -4.93 -27.64 1.61
CA GLU A 5 -5.15 -28.75 0.67
C GLU A 5 -6.17 -29.77 1.16
N SER A 6 -6.40 -29.87 2.48
CA SER A 6 -7.40 -30.77 3.06
C SER A 6 -8.83 -30.20 3.10
N ARG A 7 -9.00 -28.95 2.71
CA ARG A 7 -10.31 -28.30 2.72
C ARG A 7 -11.13 -28.68 1.48
N PRO A 8 -12.44 -28.89 1.60
CA PRO A 8 -13.29 -29.22 0.44
C PRO A 8 -13.24 -28.15 -0.67
N ALA A 9 -13.04 -26.89 -0.30
CA ALA A 9 -12.95 -25.77 -1.25
C ALA A 9 -11.52 -25.56 -1.81
N PHE A 10 -10.53 -26.40 -1.45
CA PHE A 10 -9.17 -26.27 -1.97
C PHE A 10 -9.07 -26.31 -3.49
N PRO A 11 -9.80 -27.17 -4.22
CA PRO A 11 -9.74 -27.15 -5.69
C PRO A 11 -10.10 -25.79 -6.29
N THR A 12 -11.08 -25.09 -5.73
CA THR A 12 -11.48 -23.73 -6.14
C THR A 12 -10.38 -22.72 -5.83
N LEU A 13 -9.79 -22.78 -4.64
CA LEU A 13 -8.67 -21.91 -4.27
C LEU A 13 -7.45 -22.17 -5.15
N ASN A 14 -7.11 -23.43 -5.41
CA ASN A 14 -5.98 -23.79 -6.25
C ASN A 14 -6.18 -23.31 -7.69
N SER A 15 -7.40 -23.48 -8.24
CA SER A 15 -7.74 -22.93 -9.57
C SER A 15 -7.57 -21.40 -9.63
N LEU A 16 -7.96 -20.68 -8.57
CA LEU A 16 -7.74 -19.24 -8.48
C LEU A 16 -6.24 -18.91 -8.49
N ILE A 17 -5.43 -19.62 -7.70
CA ILE A 17 -3.98 -19.42 -7.63
C ILE A 17 -3.33 -19.62 -9.00
N GLU A 18 -3.65 -20.75 -9.67
CA GLU A 18 -3.12 -21.07 -11.01
C GLU A 18 -3.56 -20.01 -12.05
N THR A 19 -4.81 -19.55 -11.95
CA THR A 19 -5.32 -18.49 -12.83
C THR A 19 -4.58 -17.18 -12.58
N MET A 20 -4.35 -16.78 -11.32
CA MET A 20 -3.61 -15.56 -11.00
C MET A 20 -2.13 -15.65 -11.39
N ALA A 21 -1.51 -16.81 -11.26
CA ALA A 21 -0.15 -17.04 -11.77
C ALA A 21 -0.09 -16.85 -13.30
N SER A 22 -1.06 -17.40 -14.04
CA SER A 22 -1.18 -17.22 -15.49
C SER A 22 -1.43 -15.77 -15.89
N VAL A 23 -2.30 -15.07 -15.13
CA VAL A 23 -2.57 -13.63 -15.30
C VAL A 23 -1.28 -12.82 -15.12
N GLY A 24 -0.49 -13.13 -14.09
CA GLY A 24 0.80 -12.47 -13.87
C GLY A 24 1.79 -12.68 -15.02
N GLN A 25 1.81 -13.87 -15.62
CA GLN A 25 2.66 -14.17 -16.78
C GLN A 25 2.21 -13.43 -18.05
N GLU A 26 0.90 -13.34 -18.27
CA GLU A 26 0.34 -12.75 -19.50
C GLU A 26 0.26 -11.23 -19.43
N TYR A 27 -0.18 -10.67 -18.29
CA TYR A 27 -0.46 -9.23 -18.13
C TYR A 27 0.57 -8.51 -17.26
N GLY A 28 1.54 -9.23 -16.71
CA GLY A 28 2.61 -8.71 -15.85
C GLY A 28 2.32 -8.82 -14.36
N CYS A 29 3.38 -8.82 -13.56
CA CYS A 29 3.29 -8.86 -12.11
C CYS A 29 2.67 -7.57 -11.55
N GLY A 30 2.00 -7.65 -10.40
CA GLY A 30 1.41 -6.50 -9.75
C GLY A 30 0.53 -6.89 -8.56
N ARG A 31 0.01 -5.90 -7.85
CA ARG A 31 -0.82 -6.14 -6.68
C ARG A 31 -2.26 -6.44 -7.08
N ALA A 32 -2.90 -7.31 -6.29
CA ALA A 32 -4.30 -7.66 -6.40
C ALA A 32 -5.06 -7.30 -5.13
N LEU A 33 -6.26 -6.75 -5.30
CA LEU A 33 -7.24 -6.59 -4.25
C LEU A 33 -8.48 -7.38 -4.59
N TRP A 34 -9.12 -7.99 -3.58
CA TRP A 34 -10.26 -8.87 -3.78
C TRP A 34 -11.48 -8.43 -3.00
N GLU A 35 -12.64 -8.80 -3.54
CA GLU A 35 -13.89 -8.73 -2.83
C GLU A 35 -13.82 -9.58 -1.56
N TYR A 36 -14.26 -9.02 -0.44
CA TYR A 36 -14.31 -9.71 0.83
C TYR A 36 -15.75 -10.18 1.13
N ASP A 37 -15.84 -11.43 1.55
CA ASP A 37 -16.99 -11.99 2.25
C ASP A 37 -16.47 -13.02 3.23
N ARG A 38 -16.88 -12.91 4.50
CA ARG A 38 -16.37 -13.77 5.57
C ARG A 38 -16.71 -15.25 5.36
N ASP A 39 -17.92 -15.52 4.94
CA ASP A 39 -18.43 -16.89 4.85
C ASP A 39 -17.90 -17.57 3.58
N GLU A 40 -17.93 -16.88 2.45
CA GLU A 40 -17.39 -17.38 1.18
C GLU A 40 -15.88 -17.64 1.28
N LEU A 41 -15.10 -16.65 1.70
CA LEU A 41 -13.65 -16.81 1.86
C LEU A 41 -13.29 -17.78 2.99
N GLY A 42 -14.12 -17.86 4.04
CA GLY A 42 -13.97 -18.81 5.15
C GLY A 42 -14.00 -20.27 4.72
N SER A 43 -14.65 -20.57 3.59
CA SER A 43 -14.67 -21.91 2.99
C SER A 43 -13.27 -22.43 2.64
N TYR A 44 -12.34 -21.52 2.30
CA TYR A 44 -10.92 -21.84 2.03
C TYR A 44 -10.12 -22.19 3.30
N GLY A 45 -10.72 -22.06 4.48
CA GLY A 45 -10.10 -22.33 5.79
C GLY A 45 -9.88 -21.07 6.62
N THR A 46 -9.72 -19.94 5.97
CA THR A 46 -9.70 -18.59 6.56
C THR A 46 -10.08 -17.57 5.51
N PRO A 47 -10.79 -16.48 5.89
CA PRO A 47 -11.02 -15.36 4.97
C PRO A 47 -9.74 -14.68 4.45
N MET A 48 -8.59 -14.99 5.07
CA MET A 48 -7.29 -14.43 4.71
C MET A 48 -6.52 -15.31 3.69
N ALA A 49 -7.10 -16.40 3.17
CA ALA A 49 -6.42 -17.30 2.24
C ALA A 49 -5.84 -16.59 1.00
N PRO A 50 -6.53 -15.62 0.36
CA PRO A 50 -5.97 -14.91 -0.79
C PRO A 50 -4.72 -14.06 -0.46
N MET A 51 -4.46 -13.73 0.81
CA MET A 51 -3.23 -13.04 1.22
C MET A 51 -1.96 -13.88 0.99
N LEU A 52 -2.10 -15.16 0.70
CA LEU A 52 -1.00 -16.07 0.35
C LEU A 52 -0.69 -16.08 -1.15
N LEU A 53 -1.40 -15.31 -1.98
CA LEU A 53 -1.07 -15.19 -3.41
C LEU A 53 0.39 -14.84 -3.66
N PRO A 54 1.04 -13.90 -2.94
CA PRO A 54 2.46 -13.63 -3.11
C PRO A 54 3.35 -14.87 -2.93
N TYR A 55 3.01 -15.72 -1.96
CA TYR A 55 3.75 -16.97 -1.72
C TYR A 55 3.59 -17.97 -2.87
N TRP A 56 2.37 -18.16 -3.36
CA TRP A 56 2.08 -19.15 -4.40
C TRP A 56 2.41 -18.69 -5.83
N THR A 57 2.68 -17.41 -6.02
CA THR A 57 3.04 -16.81 -7.32
C THR A 57 4.48 -16.29 -7.36
N ASP A 58 5.33 -16.77 -6.42
CA ASP A 58 6.75 -16.36 -6.31
C ASP A 58 6.92 -14.82 -6.29
N GLY A 59 6.03 -14.13 -5.57
CA GLY A 59 6.04 -12.66 -5.45
C GLY A 59 5.40 -11.91 -6.61
N CYS A 60 5.02 -12.59 -7.70
CA CYS A 60 4.46 -11.91 -8.88
C CYS A 60 3.13 -11.20 -8.60
N ILE A 61 2.22 -11.83 -7.84
CA ILE A 61 0.95 -11.22 -7.44
C ILE A 61 1.03 -10.80 -5.99
N GLY A 62 1.23 -9.51 -5.77
CA GLY A 62 1.27 -8.90 -4.45
C GLY A 62 -0.12 -8.55 -3.91
N SER A 63 -0.17 -7.96 -2.72
CA SER A 63 -1.39 -7.44 -2.07
C SER A 63 -1.04 -6.29 -1.14
N MET A 64 -1.95 -5.33 -0.98
CA MET A 64 -1.87 -4.34 0.11
C MET A 64 -2.09 -4.96 1.48
N GLU A 65 -2.77 -6.10 1.54
CA GLU A 65 -3.05 -6.83 2.77
C GLU A 65 -1.93 -7.83 3.03
N GLY A 66 -1.45 -7.89 4.26
CA GLY A 66 -0.40 -8.81 4.71
C GLY A 66 -0.72 -9.39 6.08
N LEU A 67 0.03 -10.40 6.52
CA LEU A 67 -0.22 -11.10 7.79
C LEU A 67 -0.09 -10.19 9.03
N TYR A 68 0.67 -9.10 8.93
CA TYR A 68 0.88 -8.12 10.00
C TYR A 68 0.32 -6.75 9.60
N PHE A 69 -0.88 -6.76 9.05
CA PHE A 69 -1.52 -5.56 8.54
C PHE A 69 -1.69 -4.45 9.60
N GLU A 70 -1.80 -4.80 10.88
CA GLU A 70 -1.94 -3.84 11.98
C GLU A 70 -0.69 -2.98 12.19
N SER A 71 0.45 -3.36 11.65
CA SER A 71 1.71 -2.62 11.79
C SER A 71 1.88 -1.50 10.76
N SER A 72 1.04 -1.44 9.74
CA SER A 72 1.15 -0.46 8.66
C SER A 72 0.11 0.65 8.77
N ALA A 73 0.53 1.90 8.57
CA ALA A 73 -0.38 3.04 8.44
C ALA A 73 -1.22 3.01 7.13
N THR A 74 -0.98 2.07 6.25
CA THR A 74 -1.76 1.84 5.03
C THR A 74 -3.06 1.05 5.29
N VAL A 75 -3.13 0.31 6.39
CA VAL A 75 -4.25 -0.58 6.75
C VAL A 75 -5.63 0.11 6.74
N PRO A 76 -5.82 1.32 7.28
CA PRO A 76 -7.10 2.00 7.21
C PRO A 76 -7.63 2.12 5.78
N PHE A 77 -6.74 2.44 4.84
CA PHE A 77 -7.06 2.67 3.43
C PHE A 77 -7.39 1.38 2.71
N HIS A 78 -6.70 0.28 3.04
CA HIS A 78 -7.07 -1.05 2.56
C HIS A 78 -8.52 -1.39 2.92
N PHE A 79 -8.93 -1.25 4.18
CA PHE A 79 -10.30 -1.57 4.60
C PHE A 79 -11.36 -0.61 4.05
N LEU A 80 -11.03 0.68 3.90
CA LEU A 80 -11.93 1.64 3.25
C LEU A 80 -12.17 1.21 1.79
N MET A 81 -11.11 0.89 1.06
CA MET A 81 -11.16 0.45 -0.33
C MET A 81 -11.89 -0.90 -0.46
N GLN A 82 -11.57 -1.87 0.41
CA GLN A 82 -12.25 -3.16 0.44
C GLN A 82 -13.76 -3.01 0.67
N SER A 83 -14.19 -2.03 1.49
CA SER A 83 -15.61 -1.77 1.73
C SER A 83 -16.34 -1.22 0.50
N GLU A 84 -15.65 -0.53 -0.39
CA GLU A 84 -16.20 -0.02 -1.65
C GLU A 84 -16.23 -1.08 -2.76
N LEU A 85 -15.42 -2.13 -2.61
CA LEU A 85 -15.24 -3.21 -3.59
C LEU A 85 -16.00 -4.50 -3.22
N SER A 86 -16.62 -4.56 -2.05
CA SER A 86 -17.23 -5.79 -1.52
C SER A 86 -18.71 -5.61 -1.20
N ALA A 87 -19.50 -6.66 -1.50
CA ALA A 87 -20.91 -6.69 -1.12
C ALA A 87 -21.08 -6.80 0.41
N ASN A 88 -20.25 -7.63 1.06
CA ASN A 88 -20.26 -7.89 2.50
C ASN A 88 -18.86 -7.61 3.12
N PRO A 89 -18.41 -6.35 3.16
CA PRO A 89 -17.04 -6.03 3.56
C PRO A 89 -16.76 -6.24 5.04
N SER A 90 -15.51 -6.51 5.37
CA SER A 90 -15.01 -6.36 6.73
C SER A 90 -14.93 -4.88 7.12
N ARG A 91 -15.23 -4.59 8.40
CA ARG A 91 -15.16 -3.22 8.96
C ARG A 91 -14.48 -3.26 10.33
N PRO A 92 -13.22 -3.70 10.40
CA PRO A 92 -12.58 -4.01 11.68
C PRO A 92 -12.17 -2.77 12.47
N MET A 93 -11.88 -1.65 11.80
CA MET A 93 -11.37 -0.46 12.45
C MET A 93 -12.49 0.49 12.84
N ARG A 94 -12.59 0.79 14.14
CA ARG A 94 -13.57 1.77 14.65
C ARG A 94 -13.14 3.19 14.30
N GLY A 95 -14.11 4.03 13.99
CA GLY A 95 -13.89 5.46 13.72
C GLY A 95 -13.62 5.78 12.24
N LEU A 96 -13.50 4.78 11.37
CA LEU A 96 -13.43 5.00 9.92
C LEU A 96 -14.83 5.13 9.32
N THR A 97 -14.99 6.06 8.38
CA THR A 97 -16.24 6.24 7.63
C THR A 97 -16.26 5.29 6.44
N TYR A 98 -16.74 4.07 6.68
CA TYR A 98 -16.88 3.07 5.63
C TYR A 98 -18.04 3.41 4.70
N ARG A 99 -17.78 3.32 3.39
CA ARG A 99 -18.83 3.30 2.37
C ARG A 99 -19.30 1.86 2.15
N GLY A 100 -20.45 1.66 1.55
CA GLY A 100 -20.84 0.34 1.03
C GLY A 100 -20.27 0.12 -0.35
N LEU A 101 -20.65 -0.98 -1.02
CA LEU A 101 -20.23 -1.34 -2.38
C LEU A 101 -20.49 -0.19 -3.38
N ASP A 102 -19.44 0.53 -3.71
CA ASP A 102 -19.39 1.68 -4.62
C ASP A 102 -18.18 1.58 -5.56
N LEU A 103 -18.37 0.87 -6.65
CA LEU A 103 -17.30 0.68 -7.64
C LEU A 103 -16.90 1.96 -8.38
N ASN A 104 -17.71 3.03 -8.33
CA ASN A 104 -17.28 4.29 -8.91
C ASN A 104 -16.08 4.89 -8.13
N ASN A 105 -16.14 4.90 -6.80
CA ASN A 105 -15.01 5.31 -5.98
C ASN A 105 -13.97 4.19 -5.85
N GLY A 106 -14.40 2.95 -5.61
CA GLY A 106 -13.49 1.81 -5.44
C GLY A 106 -12.52 1.61 -6.60
N THR A 107 -12.97 1.74 -7.86
CA THR A 107 -12.06 1.64 -9.02
C THR A 107 -11.06 2.76 -9.10
N ARG A 108 -11.44 3.99 -8.72
CA ARG A 108 -10.52 5.12 -8.66
C ARG A 108 -9.48 4.96 -7.54
N HIS A 109 -9.91 4.39 -6.40
CA HIS A 109 -8.98 4.05 -5.32
C HIS A 109 -8.03 2.92 -5.72
N LEU A 110 -8.47 1.93 -6.52
CA LEU A 110 -7.57 0.92 -7.08
C LEU A 110 -6.51 1.56 -7.98
N GLN A 111 -6.90 2.44 -8.90
CA GLN A 111 -5.98 3.20 -9.76
C GLN A 111 -5.00 4.04 -8.94
N MET A 112 -5.55 4.81 -7.99
CA MET A 112 -4.80 5.67 -7.10
C MET A 112 -3.79 4.90 -6.23
N SER A 113 -4.10 3.66 -5.85
CA SER A 113 -3.24 2.80 -5.03
C SER A 113 -2.30 1.93 -5.84
N GLY A 114 -2.38 1.95 -7.19
CA GLY A 114 -1.58 1.09 -8.05
C GLY A 114 -1.93 -0.40 -7.91
N GLU A 115 -3.20 -0.69 -7.59
CA GLU A 115 -3.72 -2.06 -7.54
C GLU A 115 -4.06 -2.52 -8.96
N ARG A 116 -3.20 -3.38 -9.52
CA ARG A 116 -3.28 -3.80 -10.92
C ARG A 116 -4.43 -4.74 -11.22
N TYR A 117 -4.85 -5.51 -10.21
CA TYR A 117 -5.89 -6.51 -10.37
C TYR A 117 -6.98 -6.36 -9.33
N TYR A 118 -8.22 -6.54 -9.77
CA TYR A 118 -9.39 -6.65 -8.91
C TYR A 118 -10.07 -8.00 -9.12
N MET A 119 -10.31 -8.75 -8.05
CA MET A 119 -10.96 -10.03 -8.08
C MET A 119 -12.32 -9.94 -7.39
N ALA A 120 -13.40 -10.23 -8.11
CA ALA A 120 -14.77 -10.19 -7.60
C ALA A 120 -15.50 -11.52 -7.85
N PHE A 121 -16.40 -11.89 -6.96
CA PHE A 121 -17.16 -13.14 -7.11
C PHE A 121 -18.67 -12.96 -6.92
N SER A 122 -19.14 -11.96 -6.17
CA SER A 122 -20.58 -11.76 -6.01
C SER A 122 -21.23 -11.21 -7.27
N GLU A 123 -22.48 -11.61 -7.52
CA GLU A 123 -23.28 -11.05 -8.63
C GLU A 123 -23.37 -9.52 -8.53
N GLN A 124 -23.40 -8.97 -7.31
CA GLN A 124 -23.49 -7.54 -7.07
C GLN A 124 -22.22 -6.81 -7.50
N ALA A 125 -21.06 -7.28 -7.07
CA ALA A 125 -19.77 -6.67 -7.42
C ALA A 125 -19.48 -6.85 -8.92
N VAL A 126 -19.62 -8.06 -9.45
CA VAL A 126 -19.43 -8.36 -10.88
C VAL A 126 -20.42 -7.56 -11.75
N GLY A 127 -21.69 -7.46 -11.33
CA GLY A 127 -22.71 -6.68 -12.06
C GLY A 127 -22.41 -5.18 -12.08
N LYS A 128 -21.83 -4.64 -10.99
CA LYS A 128 -21.37 -3.24 -10.95
C LYS A 128 -20.08 -3.03 -11.74
N ALA A 129 -19.12 -3.98 -11.69
CA ALA A 129 -17.86 -3.88 -12.43
C ALA A 129 -18.07 -3.70 -13.94
N ARG A 130 -19.07 -4.35 -14.52
CA ARG A 130 -19.45 -4.23 -15.94
C ARG A 130 -19.85 -2.81 -16.36
N ARG A 131 -20.12 -1.90 -15.42
CA ARG A 131 -20.49 -0.50 -15.70
C ARG A 131 -19.28 0.41 -15.89
N PHE A 132 -18.08 -0.10 -15.61
CA PHE A 132 -16.82 0.66 -15.69
C PHE A 132 -15.81 -0.02 -16.64
N PRO A 133 -16.17 -0.29 -17.92
CA PRO A 133 -15.27 -0.95 -18.85
C PRO A 133 -14.06 -0.10 -19.24
N ASP A 134 -14.13 1.19 -18.96
CA ASP A 134 -13.04 2.16 -19.09
C ASP A 134 -11.99 2.06 -17.99
N ARG A 135 -12.31 1.41 -16.88
CA ARG A 135 -11.42 1.24 -15.72
C ARG A 135 -11.13 -0.21 -15.36
N LEU A 136 -12.05 -1.12 -15.69
CA LEU A 136 -11.96 -2.55 -15.36
C LEU A 136 -12.13 -3.39 -16.63
N GLU A 137 -11.06 -4.04 -17.04
CA GLU A 137 -11.07 -4.99 -18.13
C GLU A 137 -11.16 -6.42 -17.57
N LEU A 138 -12.21 -7.17 -17.92
CA LEU A 138 -12.31 -8.58 -17.53
C LEU A 138 -11.30 -9.39 -18.34
N ILE A 139 -10.29 -9.95 -17.66
CA ILE A 139 -9.18 -10.67 -18.32
C ILE A 139 -9.20 -12.18 -18.06
N ALA A 140 -9.78 -12.64 -16.96
CA ALA A 140 -9.84 -14.07 -16.64
C ALA A 140 -11.04 -14.41 -15.75
N ARG A 141 -11.33 -15.71 -15.65
CA ARG A 141 -12.33 -16.28 -14.76
C ARG A 141 -11.78 -17.56 -14.12
N SER A 142 -12.06 -17.73 -12.84
CA SER A 142 -11.85 -18.95 -12.08
C SER A 142 -13.03 -19.08 -11.12
N ASP A 143 -14.03 -19.87 -11.48
CA ASP A 143 -15.32 -19.93 -10.77
C ASP A 143 -15.13 -20.06 -9.25
N PRO A 144 -15.78 -19.19 -8.44
CA PRO A 144 -16.75 -18.14 -8.80
C PRO A 144 -16.11 -16.79 -9.21
N TRP A 145 -14.81 -16.65 -9.26
CA TRP A 145 -14.06 -15.41 -9.43
C TRP A 145 -14.11 -14.87 -10.86
N SER A 146 -14.31 -13.57 -10.96
CA SER A 146 -14.05 -12.76 -12.15
C SER A 146 -12.84 -11.87 -11.87
N ILE A 147 -11.80 -11.93 -12.71
CA ILE A 147 -10.53 -11.24 -12.53
C ILE A 147 -10.47 -10.09 -13.54
N TYR A 148 -10.30 -8.90 -13.02
CA TYR A 148 -10.23 -7.67 -13.80
C TYR A 148 -8.83 -7.07 -13.71
N ARG A 149 -8.32 -6.61 -14.86
CA ARG A 149 -7.20 -5.68 -14.92
C ARG A 149 -7.73 -4.28 -14.68
N VAL A 150 -7.11 -3.54 -13.77
CA VAL A 150 -7.39 -2.13 -13.52
C VAL A 150 -6.57 -1.30 -14.53
N ILE A 151 -7.25 -0.51 -15.32
CA ILE A 151 -6.63 0.36 -16.32
C ILE A 151 -6.05 1.58 -15.61
N ASP A 152 -4.86 2.04 -16.03
CA ASP A 152 -4.15 3.19 -15.44
C ASP A 152 -3.86 3.03 -13.93
N ALA A 153 -3.46 1.83 -13.51
CA ALA A 153 -3.08 1.52 -12.13
C ALA A 153 -1.56 1.35 -11.99
N ASP A 154 -0.84 2.42 -12.26
CA ASP A 154 0.62 2.44 -12.16
C ASP A 154 1.08 2.49 -10.70
N LEU A 155 2.11 1.70 -10.37
CA LEU A 155 2.73 1.69 -9.04
C LEU A 155 3.52 2.96 -8.77
N ILE A 156 4.14 3.52 -9.81
CA ILE A 156 4.97 4.72 -9.74
C ILE A 156 4.56 5.65 -10.86
N GLU A 157 4.27 6.91 -10.51
CA GLU A 157 3.86 7.92 -11.49
C GLU A 157 4.34 9.31 -11.10
N GLY A 158 4.51 10.17 -12.11
CA GLY A 158 4.77 11.59 -11.90
C GLY A 158 3.56 12.31 -11.34
N LEU A 159 3.76 13.23 -10.41
CA LEU A 159 2.67 14.04 -9.88
C LEU A 159 2.24 15.12 -10.89
N SER A 160 0.92 15.33 -10.97
CA SER A 160 0.33 16.42 -11.76
C SER A 160 0.41 17.78 -11.08
N HIS A 161 0.50 17.78 -9.74
CA HIS A 161 0.58 18.97 -8.89
C HIS A 161 1.65 18.81 -7.82
N GLU A 162 2.24 19.96 -7.43
CA GLU A 162 3.18 20.02 -6.32
C GLU A 162 2.47 19.63 -5.01
N PRO A 163 3.05 18.74 -4.21
CA PRO A 163 2.47 18.37 -2.90
C PRO A 163 2.44 19.58 -1.96
N ASN A 164 1.45 19.61 -1.09
CA ASN A 164 1.46 20.49 0.07
C ASN A 164 2.09 19.78 1.27
N VAL A 165 2.86 20.49 2.07
CA VAL A 165 3.53 19.94 3.26
C VAL A 165 2.80 20.39 4.52
N SER A 166 2.55 19.47 5.45
CA SER A 166 1.96 19.81 6.74
C SER A 166 2.91 20.66 7.59
N GLU A 167 2.45 21.82 8.08
CA GLU A 167 3.23 22.71 8.96
C GLU A 167 3.58 22.05 10.30
N GLU A 168 2.72 21.16 10.79
CA GLU A 168 2.85 20.56 12.12
C GLU A 168 3.83 19.39 12.17
N GLY A 169 4.49 19.06 11.08
CA GLY A 169 5.42 17.92 11.02
C GLY A 169 4.76 16.61 11.43
N ILE A 170 3.54 16.38 10.96
CA ILE A 170 2.71 15.24 11.33
C ILE A 170 3.41 13.95 10.89
N THR A 171 3.86 13.16 11.84
CA THR A 171 4.52 11.89 11.58
C THR A 171 3.87 10.78 12.39
N GLY A 172 3.20 9.85 11.69
CA GLY A 172 2.66 8.62 12.26
C GLY A 172 1.43 8.76 13.16
N GLY A 173 0.87 7.63 13.55
CA GLY A 173 -0.28 7.52 14.43
C GLY A 173 -1.54 8.21 13.91
N ARG A 174 -2.45 8.57 14.81
CA ARG A 174 -3.71 9.21 14.46
C ARG A 174 -3.54 10.61 13.85
N SER A 175 -2.50 11.33 14.23
CA SER A 175 -2.20 12.65 13.67
C SER A 175 -1.97 12.60 12.16
N TRP A 176 -1.47 11.48 11.64
CA TRP A 176 -1.35 11.23 10.20
C TRP A 176 -2.62 10.60 9.61
N THR A 177 -3.15 9.57 10.30
CA THR A 177 -4.24 8.75 9.75
C THR A 177 -5.55 9.52 9.59
N ASP A 178 -5.90 10.40 10.55
CA ASP A 178 -7.16 11.13 10.50
C ASP A 178 -7.23 12.08 9.28
N PRO A 179 -6.27 13.00 9.07
CA PRO A 179 -6.25 13.84 7.89
C PRO A 179 -6.12 13.05 6.58
N SER A 180 -5.32 12.01 6.57
CA SER A 180 -5.18 11.18 5.38
C SER A 180 -6.47 10.43 5.03
N THR A 181 -7.26 10.03 6.02
CA THR A 181 -8.57 9.40 5.81
C THR A 181 -9.59 10.40 5.23
N GLU A 182 -9.58 11.65 5.70
CA GLU A 182 -10.43 12.69 5.11
C GLU A 182 -10.03 12.99 3.67
N TRP A 183 -8.72 13.12 3.40
CA TRP A 183 -8.20 13.28 2.05
C TRP A 183 -8.63 12.11 1.15
N PHE A 184 -8.47 10.88 1.60
CA PHE A 184 -8.83 9.67 0.87
C PHE A 184 -10.34 9.61 0.53
N ASN A 185 -11.20 10.08 1.41
CA ASN A 185 -12.64 10.08 1.21
C ASN A 185 -13.16 11.26 0.38
N ASP A 186 -12.33 12.23 0.03
CA ASP A 186 -12.73 13.42 -0.74
C ASP A 186 -12.10 13.45 -2.15
N PRO A 187 -12.83 12.98 -3.19
CA PRO A 187 -12.31 12.95 -4.56
C PRO A 187 -11.88 14.30 -5.12
N THR A 188 -12.30 15.41 -4.51
CA THR A 188 -11.94 16.75 -4.97
C THR A 188 -10.53 17.17 -4.55
N ARG A 189 -9.86 16.35 -3.74
CA ARG A 189 -8.52 16.63 -3.17
C ARG A 189 -7.42 15.72 -3.72
N TRP A 190 -7.76 14.70 -4.51
CA TRP A 190 -6.80 13.67 -4.92
C TRP A 190 -5.68 14.16 -5.84
N ASP A 191 -5.90 15.29 -6.53
CA ASP A 191 -4.89 15.86 -7.43
C ASP A 191 -3.68 16.44 -6.67
N VAL A 192 -3.84 16.76 -5.37
CA VAL A 192 -2.79 17.34 -4.53
C VAL A 192 -2.55 16.46 -3.32
N LEU A 193 -1.39 15.82 -3.25
CA LEU A 193 -0.98 15.04 -2.08
C LEU A 193 -0.58 15.96 -0.92
N ILE A 194 -0.78 15.47 0.30
CA ILE A 194 -0.24 16.09 1.51
C ILE A 194 0.99 15.29 1.92
N ALA A 195 2.13 15.95 2.08
CA ALA A 195 3.36 15.34 2.53
C ALA A 195 3.68 15.73 3.98
N SER A 196 4.34 14.84 4.72
CA SER A 196 4.81 15.13 6.10
C SER A 196 6.02 16.07 6.13
N ASP A 197 6.81 16.06 5.07
CA ASP A 197 7.99 16.90 4.86
C ASP A 197 8.25 17.06 3.35
N GLY A 198 9.18 17.91 2.97
CA GLY A 198 9.54 18.13 1.57
C GLY A 198 10.47 19.33 1.37
N PRO A 199 10.89 19.59 0.13
CA PRO A 199 11.70 20.76 -0.22
C PRO A 199 11.12 22.06 0.33
N SER A 200 11.98 23.01 0.67
CA SER A 200 11.59 24.27 1.33
C SER A 200 10.67 25.17 0.48
N HIS A 201 10.68 24.98 -0.84
CA HIS A 201 9.82 25.74 -1.77
C HIS A 201 8.39 25.22 -1.87
N TRP A 202 8.12 23.99 -1.37
CA TRP A 202 6.75 23.46 -1.34
C TRP A 202 5.88 24.24 -0.35
N ASN A 203 4.60 24.40 -0.69
CA ASN A 203 3.66 25.10 0.18
C ASN A 203 3.52 24.39 1.53
N ARG A 204 3.63 25.17 2.61
CA ARG A 204 3.33 24.68 3.96
C ARG A 204 1.88 25.01 4.29
N VAL A 205 1.14 24.04 4.81
CA VAL A 205 -0.29 24.16 5.11
C VAL A 205 -0.61 23.62 6.50
N ASP A 206 -1.44 24.37 7.23
CA ASP A 206 -2.01 23.89 8.48
C ASP A 206 -3.15 22.91 8.17
N VAL A 207 -2.80 21.63 8.14
CA VAL A 207 -3.71 20.55 7.73
C VAL A 207 -4.83 20.38 8.76
N LEU A 208 -4.53 20.47 10.07
CA LEU A 208 -5.51 20.25 11.13
C LEU A 208 -6.58 21.34 11.17
N ASN A 209 -6.21 22.60 10.98
CA ASN A 209 -7.18 23.70 10.92
C ASN A 209 -7.98 23.71 9.61
N GLN A 210 -7.37 23.33 8.48
CA GLN A 210 -8.09 23.25 7.22
C GLN A 210 -9.09 22.10 7.15
N MET A 211 -8.88 21.04 7.92
CA MET A 211 -9.80 19.90 8.00
C MET A 211 -10.95 20.17 9.00
N SER A 212 -10.71 20.93 10.07
CA SER A 212 -11.75 21.31 11.04
C SER A 212 -12.77 22.31 10.48
N THR A 213 -12.41 23.08 9.48
CA THR A 213 -13.34 23.94 8.74
C THR A 213 -13.97 23.13 7.61
N VAL A 214 -15.10 22.47 7.95
CA VAL A 214 -15.99 21.79 7.01
C VAL A 214 -16.11 22.61 5.71
N ARG A 215 -15.52 22.12 4.59
CA ARG A 215 -15.57 22.69 3.23
C ARG A 215 -14.52 23.75 2.83
N ALA A 216 -13.41 23.90 3.51
CA ALA A 216 -12.31 24.58 2.85
C ALA A 216 -11.77 23.65 1.73
N ARG A 217 -12.29 23.80 0.50
CA ARG A 217 -11.51 23.43 -0.70
C ARG A 217 -10.13 24.02 -0.48
N PHE A 218 -9.06 23.24 -0.71
CA PHE A 218 -7.76 23.87 -0.85
C PHE A 218 -7.95 25.08 -1.76
N ALA A 219 -7.57 26.26 -1.28
CA ALA A 219 -7.75 27.44 -2.10
C ALA A 219 -7.05 27.15 -3.44
N PRO A 220 -7.65 27.44 -4.60
CA PRO A 220 -7.04 27.19 -5.91
C PRO A 220 -5.62 27.76 -6.04
N SER A 221 -5.26 28.72 -5.19
CA SER A 221 -3.92 29.30 -5.07
C SER A 221 -2.84 28.36 -4.52
N LEU A 222 -3.23 27.19 -3.94
CA LEU A 222 -2.30 26.17 -3.42
C LEU A 222 -2.05 25.04 -4.43
N GLU A 223 -2.79 25.00 -5.53
CA GLU A 223 -2.58 24.06 -6.60
C GLU A 223 -1.50 24.61 -7.54
N ARG A 224 -0.34 23.95 -7.57
CA ARG A 224 0.75 24.26 -8.49
C ARG A 224 0.91 23.14 -9.49
N PRO A 225 0.42 23.30 -10.73
CA PRO A 225 0.57 22.29 -11.77
C PRO A 225 2.04 22.04 -12.07
N LEU A 226 2.38 20.77 -12.31
CA LEU A 226 3.71 20.32 -12.68
C LEU A 226 3.73 19.91 -14.16
N ALA A 227 4.92 19.96 -14.75
CA ALA A 227 5.13 19.37 -16.07
C ALA A 227 5.03 17.84 -15.96
N ALA A 228 4.49 17.20 -16.99
CA ALA A 228 4.45 15.76 -17.04
C ALA A 228 5.85 15.16 -17.03
N VAL A 229 6.02 14.07 -16.30
CA VAL A 229 7.22 13.24 -16.27
C VAL A 229 6.85 11.79 -16.58
N SER A 230 7.61 11.15 -17.44
CA SER A 230 7.43 9.75 -17.78
C SER A 230 8.30 8.89 -16.86
N VAL A 231 7.72 7.87 -16.27
CA VAL A 231 8.41 6.87 -15.45
C VAL A 231 8.46 5.56 -16.23
N THR A 232 9.66 4.99 -16.33
CA THR A 232 9.91 3.74 -17.08
C THR A 232 10.82 2.81 -16.30
N GLU A 233 11.01 1.59 -16.80
CA GLU A 233 11.95 0.61 -16.23
C GLU A 233 11.69 0.32 -14.74
N ILE A 234 10.41 0.25 -14.36
CA ILE A 234 10.01 -0.01 -12.98
C ILE A 234 10.32 -1.47 -12.62
N VAL A 235 11.13 -1.65 -11.57
CA VAL A 235 11.44 -2.96 -10.97
C VAL A 235 11.13 -2.86 -9.47
N ASP A 236 10.24 -3.74 -9.00
CA ASP A 236 9.88 -3.88 -7.59
C ASP A 236 10.31 -5.26 -7.09
N GLU A 237 11.32 -5.29 -6.23
CA GLU A 237 11.86 -6.50 -5.57
C GLU A 237 11.45 -6.57 -4.08
N GLY A 238 10.44 -5.80 -3.68
CA GLY A 238 9.96 -5.72 -2.30
C GLY A 238 10.79 -4.77 -1.44
N GLU A 239 12.01 -5.14 -1.09
CA GLU A 239 12.92 -4.30 -0.29
C GLU A 239 13.75 -3.31 -1.16
N ARG A 240 13.64 -3.42 -2.45
CA ARG A 240 14.32 -2.54 -3.42
C ARG A 240 13.37 -2.22 -4.56
N ILE A 241 13.20 -0.92 -4.83
CA ILE A 241 12.39 -0.40 -5.93
C ILE A 241 13.30 0.49 -6.79
N SER A 242 13.36 0.26 -8.08
CA SER A 242 14.11 1.12 -9.01
C SER A 242 13.26 1.51 -10.21
N PHE A 243 13.54 2.69 -10.75
CA PHE A 243 12.86 3.21 -11.94
C PHE A 243 13.68 4.31 -12.60
N SER A 244 13.35 4.60 -13.86
CA SER A 244 13.94 5.71 -14.63
C SER A 244 12.91 6.80 -14.87
N VAL A 245 13.38 8.06 -14.93
CA VAL A 245 12.56 9.24 -15.27
C VAL A 245 13.14 9.98 -16.45
N ASP A 246 12.30 10.52 -17.32
CA ASP A 246 12.72 11.37 -18.44
C ASP A 246 13.14 12.78 -18.00
N ARG A 247 12.68 13.25 -16.81
CA ARG A 247 12.95 14.57 -16.24
C ARG A 247 13.25 14.50 -14.77
N VAL A 248 14.29 15.21 -14.34
CA VAL A 248 14.64 15.39 -12.92
C VAL A 248 13.93 16.63 -12.34
N GLY A 249 13.83 16.69 -11.00
CA GLY A 249 13.24 17.80 -10.27
C GLY A 249 11.72 17.81 -10.19
N ILE A 250 11.03 16.89 -10.86
CA ILE A 250 9.57 16.74 -10.80
C ILE A 250 9.24 15.63 -9.80
N PRO A 251 8.39 15.88 -8.80
CA PRO A 251 8.02 14.88 -7.81
C PRO A 251 7.35 13.65 -8.44
N VAL A 252 7.72 12.48 -7.94
CA VAL A 252 7.18 11.17 -8.34
C VAL A 252 6.62 10.50 -7.10
N VAL A 253 5.40 9.96 -7.19
CA VAL A 253 4.81 9.15 -6.14
C VAL A 253 5.12 7.67 -6.36
N VAL A 254 5.57 7.01 -5.30
CA VAL A 254 5.74 5.56 -5.21
C VAL A 254 4.67 5.04 -4.27
N LYS A 255 3.70 4.31 -4.81
CA LYS A 255 2.48 3.85 -4.12
C LYS A 255 2.74 2.62 -3.26
N THR A 256 3.88 2.63 -2.57
CA THR A 256 4.29 1.64 -1.58
C THR A 256 4.27 2.29 -0.20
N SER A 257 3.93 1.51 0.83
CA SER A 257 3.82 2.00 2.20
C SER A 257 5.10 2.68 2.66
N TYR A 258 4.97 3.94 3.09
CA TYR A 258 6.08 4.65 3.70
C TYR A 258 6.46 4.01 5.04
N PHE A 259 7.75 3.89 5.23
CA PHE A 259 8.40 3.54 6.49
C PHE A 259 9.72 4.33 6.59
N PRO A 260 10.15 4.76 7.80
CA PRO A 260 11.40 5.51 7.93
C PRO A 260 12.66 4.73 7.56
N ASN A 261 12.54 3.42 7.34
CA ASN A 261 13.62 2.53 6.88
C ASN A 261 13.91 2.65 5.37
N TRP A 262 13.03 3.29 4.60
CA TRP A 262 13.29 3.55 3.20
C TRP A 262 14.31 4.68 3.02
N SER A 263 15.25 4.49 2.13
CA SER A 263 16.20 5.50 1.67
C SER A 263 16.18 5.61 0.15
N ALA A 264 16.49 6.78 -0.40
CA ALA A 264 16.53 7.01 -1.84
C ALA A 264 17.94 7.35 -2.29
N LYS A 265 18.33 6.79 -3.44
CA LYS A 265 19.53 7.16 -4.22
C LYS A 265 19.05 7.79 -5.53
N GLY A 266 19.70 8.83 -6.00
CA GLY A 266 19.29 9.56 -7.19
C GLY A 266 18.05 10.44 -7.02
N ALA A 267 17.56 10.64 -5.77
CA ALA A 267 16.42 11.50 -5.46
C ALA A 267 16.50 12.08 -4.04
N LEU A 268 15.79 13.20 -3.81
CA LEU A 268 15.49 13.69 -2.47
C LEU A 268 14.29 12.94 -1.90
N GLY A 269 14.24 12.75 -0.57
CA GLY A 269 13.23 11.97 0.13
C GLY A 269 13.76 10.59 0.51
N PRO A 270 12.89 9.55 0.65
CA PRO A 270 11.44 9.60 0.42
C PRO A 270 10.71 10.37 1.53
N TYR A 271 9.69 11.12 1.14
CA TYR A 271 8.80 11.83 2.04
C TYR A 271 7.49 11.05 2.18
N GLN A 272 6.98 10.91 3.41
CA GLN A 272 5.65 10.31 3.62
C GLN A 272 4.58 11.22 3.01
N ALA A 273 3.65 10.66 2.28
CA ALA A 273 2.56 11.38 1.65
C ALA A 273 1.22 10.63 1.78
N THR A 274 0.12 11.37 1.65
CA THR A 274 -1.22 10.78 1.69
C THR A 274 -1.40 9.67 0.64
N PRO A 275 -2.10 8.56 0.97
CA PRO A 275 -2.60 8.20 2.31
C PRO A 275 -1.50 7.67 3.26
N ASN A 276 -0.49 6.97 2.74
CA ASN A 276 0.74 6.52 3.40
C ASN A 276 1.76 6.05 2.35
N TRP A 277 1.89 6.79 1.26
CA TRP A 277 2.85 6.51 0.19
C TRP A 277 4.14 7.29 0.37
N MET A 278 5.04 7.12 -0.58
CA MET A 278 6.31 7.84 -0.65
C MET A 278 6.29 8.82 -1.82
N ILE A 279 6.82 10.02 -1.59
CA ILE A 279 7.17 10.95 -2.67
C ILE A 279 8.68 11.09 -2.70
N VAL A 280 9.25 11.02 -3.89
CA VAL A 280 10.65 11.35 -4.14
C VAL A 280 10.75 12.45 -5.18
N VAL A 281 11.81 13.26 -5.09
CA VAL A 281 12.12 14.28 -6.12
C VAL A 281 13.41 13.84 -6.80
N PRO A 282 13.35 13.25 -8.00
CA PRO A 282 14.52 12.77 -8.73
C PRO A 282 15.56 13.88 -8.93
N THR A 283 16.81 13.61 -8.59
CA THR A 283 17.97 14.44 -8.88
C THR A 283 18.82 13.84 -9.99
N GLU A 284 18.59 12.58 -10.30
CA GLU A 284 19.19 11.82 -11.39
C GLU A 284 18.08 11.11 -12.18
N HIS A 285 18.40 10.66 -13.40
CA HIS A 285 17.42 9.95 -14.24
C HIS A 285 17.10 8.54 -13.70
N GLU A 286 18.03 7.92 -13.00
CA GLU A 286 17.84 6.62 -12.33
C GLU A 286 17.62 6.85 -10.83
N VAL A 287 16.53 6.28 -10.30
CA VAL A 287 16.17 6.36 -8.89
C VAL A 287 16.09 4.96 -8.31
N VAL A 288 16.70 4.78 -7.14
CA VAL A 288 16.63 3.52 -6.39
C VAL A 288 16.20 3.81 -4.96
N LEU A 289 15.12 3.16 -4.54
CA LEU A 289 14.73 3.10 -3.13
C LEU A 289 15.16 1.77 -2.54
N GLU A 290 15.75 1.81 -1.34
CA GLU A 290 16.19 0.63 -0.60
C GLU A 290 15.61 0.66 0.81
N TYR A 291 15.00 -0.46 1.23
CA TYR A 291 14.55 -0.66 2.60
C TYR A 291 15.67 -1.31 3.40
N GLY A 292 16.07 -0.70 4.50
CA GLY A 292 17.21 -1.16 5.27
C GLY A 292 17.10 -0.87 6.75
N ALA A 293 18.06 -1.40 7.52
CA ALA A 293 18.16 -1.14 8.96
C ALA A 293 18.58 0.31 9.21
N THR A 294 17.92 0.97 10.17
CA THR A 294 18.26 2.30 10.64
C THR A 294 19.21 2.21 11.86
N TRP A 295 19.63 3.38 12.37
CA TRP A 295 20.46 3.41 13.57
C TRP A 295 19.76 2.78 14.80
N VAL A 296 18.43 2.73 14.82
CA VAL A 296 17.62 2.15 15.91
C VAL A 296 17.83 0.64 15.99
N GLU A 297 17.75 -0.03 14.83
CA GLU A 297 17.99 -1.47 14.74
C GLU A 297 19.44 -1.82 15.08
N TYR A 298 20.41 -1.04 14.59
CA TYR A 298 21.82 -1.24 14.95
C TYR A 298 22.06 -1.08 16.45
N LEU A 299 21.44 -0.08 17.10
CA LEU A 299 21.49 0.10 18.54
C LEU A 299 20.84 -1.09 19.28
N GLY A 300 19.70 -1.57 18.80
CA GLY A 300 19.02 -2.76 19.33
C GLY A 300 19.90 -4.00 19.27
N TRP A 301 20.57 -4.23 18.16
CA TRP A 301 21.52 -5.35 18.00
C TRP A 301 22.71 -5.22 18.95
N LEU A 302 23.27 -4.01 19.08
CA LEU A 302 24.38 -3.76 20.03
C LEU A 302 23.96 -4.08 21.47
N ILE A 303 22.81 -3.61 21.93
CA ILE A 303 22.26 -3.89 23.26
C ILE A 303 22.07 -5.40 23.45
N THR A 304 21.55 -6.09 22.43
CA THR A 304 21.35 -7.54 22.47
C THR A 304 22.66 -8.29 22.62
N VAL A 305 23.69 -7.91 21.87
CA VAL A 305 25.03 -8.51 21.95
C VAL A 305 25.65 -8.30 23.35
N ILE A 306 25.54 -7.07 23.90
CA ILE A 306 26.00 -6.75 25.24
C ILE A 306 25.24 -7.59 26.30
N GLY A 307 23.92 -7.70 26.16
CA GLY A 307 23.07 -8.49 27.06
C GLY A 307 23.45 -9.96 27.08
N VAL A 308 23.56 -10.59 25.91
CA VAL A 308 24.01 -11.98 25.78
C VAL A 308 25.39 -12.19 26.32
N GLY A 309 26.35 -11.30 26.00
CA GLY A 309 27.72 -11.35 26.54
C GLY A 309 27.76 -11.29 28.06
N SER A 310 26.98 -10.41 28.66
CA SER A 310 26.84 -10.25 30.10
C SER A 310 26.31 -11.52 30.79
N LEU A 311 25.27 -12.14 30.17
CA LEU A 311 24.71 -13.40 30.66
C LEU A 311 25.71 -14.55 30.61
N LEU A 312 26.46 -14.67 29.52
CA LEU A 312 27.52 -15.69 29.37
C LEU A 312 28.64 -15.54 30.41
N VAL A 313 29.08 -14.29 30.64
CA VAL A 313 30.10 -14.01 31.70
C VAL A 313 29.55 -14.33 33.09
N GLY A 314 28.30 -13.95 33.37
CA GLY A 314 27.61 -14.27 34.63
C GLY A 314 27.46 -15.76 34.87
N ALA A 315 27.09 -16.52 33.85
CA ALA A 315 26.96 -17.99 33.92
C ALA A 315 28.32 -18.67 34.21
N ARG A 316 29.38 -18.23 33.52
CA ARG A 316 30.74 -18.75 33.76
C ARG A 316 31.26 -18.45 35.18
N ARG A 317 30.94 -17.29 35.73
CA ARG A 317 31.31 -16.94 37.12
C ARG A 317 30.57 -17.77 38.16
N LYS A 318 29.30 -18.11 37.94
CA LYS A 318 28.51 -19.01 38.80
C LYS A 318 29.03 -20.45 38.77
N GLY A 319 29.37 -20.98 37.59
CA GLY A 319 29.93 -22.32 37.46
C GLY A 319 31.28 -22.52 38.17
N ARG A 320 32.11 -21.47 38.21
CA ARG A 320 33.40 -21.52 38.99
C ARG A 320 33.22 -21.52 40.52
N LYS A 321 32.12 -21.00 41.06
CA LYS A 321 31.85 -20.98 42.49
C LYS A 321 31.27 -22.28 43.05
N VAL A 322 30.81 -23.20 42.18
CA VAL A 322 30.24 -24.50 42.59
C VAL A 322 31.32 -25.60 42.69
N HIS A 323 32.51 -25.35 42.13
CA HIS A 323 33.63 -26.29 42.13
C HIS A 323 34.82 -25.82 43.00
N ALA A 324 34.64 -24.83 43.87
CA ALA A 324 35.57 -24.41 44.94
C ALA A 324 34.89 -24.59 46.31
#